data_f81e48de451da00778b1883e4c6996ae
#
_entry.id   f81e48de451da00778b1883e4c6996ae
#
_cell.length_a   1.000
_cell.length_b   1.000
_cell.length_c   1.000
_cell.angle_alpha   90.00
_cell.angle_beta   90.00
_cell.angle_gamma   90.00
#
_symmetry.space_group_name_H-M   'P 1'
#
loop_
_entity.id
_entity.type
_entity.pdbx_description
1 polymer ?
#
loop_
_entity_poly.entity_id
_entity_poly.type
_entity_poly.pdbx_seq_one_letter_code
_entity_poly.pdbx_strand_id
1 'polypeptide(L)'
;VSSLPYSVHLGDNVAMLKQHVADDSVDLTVTSPPYDNIRDYKGHGWDFDSLLNELTRVTKTGGVVMWNVADQTINGSETGTSFRQALKFIDAGWRLHDTMIYEKANFSNPSSNRYHQIAEWMFVFSLGKPKTFNPIKDKPTTALNTPDHARMATFGKNTVRNKDGQMQDRGARKSYSEFGMRGNIWRMKTAGQERPCKSISHPAKMPTTMAHDHIISWSNPGDVVLDPFAGSGTTGVEALKLGRYFVGVEIAKEYFDIMCENLNEWVSLNNLINPVAPDS
;
A
#
# COMPACT_ATOMS: atom_id res chain seq x y z
N VAL A 1 -21.66 -23.91 -3.55
CA VAL A 1 -20.19 -23.90 -3.50
C VAL A 1 -19.80 -22.44 -3.24
N SER A 2 -19.42 -22.08 -2.00
CA SER A 2 -18.94 -20.75 -1.69
C SER A 2 -17.67 -20.49 -2.52
N SER A 3 -17.67 -19.47 -3.36
CA SER A 3 -16.47 -19.04 -4.08
C SER A 3 -15.39 -18.66 -3.08
N LEU A 4 -14.14 -19.04 -3.36
CA LEU A 4 -13.00 -18.62 -2.54
C LEU A 4 -12.95 -17.08 -2.47
N PRO A 5 -12.53 -16.50 -1.33
CA PRO A 5 -12.45 -15.06 -1.17
C PRO A 5 -11.24 -14.44 -1.90
N TYR A 6 -10.63 -15.20 -2.83
CA TYR A 6 -9.51 -14.74 -3.64
C TYR A 6 -9.48 -15.41 -5.02
N SER A 7 -8.80 -14.75 -5.96
CA SER A 7 -8.46 -15.26 -7.29
C SER A 7 -6.99 -14.95 -7.56
N VAL A 8 -6.19 -15.97 -7.92
CA VAL A 8 -4.75 -15.77 -8.17
C VAL A 8 -4.36 -16.42 -9.50
N HIS A 9 -3.48 -15.75 -10.24
CA HIS A 9 -3.15 -16.10 -11.61
C HIS A 9 -1.63 -16.18 -11.79
N LEU A 10 -1.15 -17.29 -12.38
CA LEU A 10 0.25 -17.48 -12.75
C LEU A 10 0.48 -16.96 -14.16
N GLY A 11 1.33 -15.97 -14.31
CA GLY A 11 1.69 -15.43 -15.61
C GLY A 11 2.10 -13.96 -15.60
N ASP A 12 2.25 -13.40 -16.81
CA ASP A 12 2.48 -11.98 -17.03
C ASP A 12 1.30 -11.15 -16.49
N ASN A 13 1.59 -10.09 -15.76
CA ASN A 13 0.55 -9.30 -15.09
C ASN A 13 -0.41 -8.62 -16.07
N VAL A 14 0.08 -8.08 -17.18
CA VAL A 14 -0.78 -7.45 -18.20
C VAL A 14 -1.71 -8.48 -18.83
N ALA A 15 -1.16 -9.64 -19.22
CA ALA A 15 -1.95 -10.70 -19.84
C ALA A 15 -3.02 -11.26 -18.87
N MET A 16 -2.65 -11.49 -17.60
CA MET A 16 -3.56 -12.03 -16.60
C MET A 16 -4.65 -11.02 -16.22
N LEU A 17 -4.33 -9.73 -16.08
CA LEU A 17 -5.34 -8.70 -15.83
C LEU A 17 -6.33 -8.61 -16.98
N LYS A 18 -5.87 -8.60 -18.24
CA LYS A 18 -6.75 -8.60 -19.43
C LYS A 18 -7.70 -9.78 -19.47
N GLN A 19 -7.21 -10.96 -19.10
CA GLN A 19 -7.97 -12.19 -19.21
C GLN A 19 -8.96 -12.42 -18.05
N HIS A 20 -8.61 -11.98 -16.83
CA HIS A 20 -9.30 -12.44 -15.63
C HIS A 20 -9.90 -11.32 -14.77
N VAL A 21 -9.55 -10.06 -15.00
CA VAL A 21 -10.03 -8.95 -14.18
C VAL A 21 -10.90 -8.01 -15.02
N ALA A 22 -12.16 -7.87 -14.60
CA ALA A 22 -13.13 -7.03 -15.29
C ALA A 22 -12.79 -5.54 -15.14
N ASP A 23 -13.28 -4.73 -16.08
CA ASP A 23 -13.22 -3.27 -16.01
C ASP A 23 -13.93 -2.80 -14.73
N ASP A 24 -13.47 -1.68 -14.17
CA ASP A 24 -14.09 -1.03 -12.99
C ASP A 24 -14.43 -1.99 -11.83
N SER A 25 -13.56 -2.99 -11.56
CA SER A 25 -13.82 -4.04 -10.55
C SER A 25 -12.96 -3.93 -9.30
N VAL A 26 -11.83 -3.22 -9.36
CA VAL A 26 -10.84 -3.12 -8.28
C VAL A 26 -11.03 -1.83 -7.48
N ASP A 27 -11.10 -1.95 -6.15
CA ASP A 27 -11.24 -0.79 -5.26
C ASP A 27 -9.87 -0.25 -4.83
N LEU A 28 -8.90 -1.15 -4.61
CA LEU A 28 -7.57 -0.82 -4.13
C LEU A 28 -6.51 -1.72 -4.77
N THR A 29 -5.43 -1.14 -5.26
CA THR A 29 -4.19 -1.86 -5.56
C THR A 29 -3.16 -1.52 -4.50
N VAL A 30 -2.54 -2.53 -3.89
CA VAL A 30 -1.41 -2.40 -2.96
C VAL A 30 -0.26 -3.23 -3.50
N THR A 31 0.79 -2.60 -3.96
CA THR A 31 1.85 -3.32 -4.67
C THR A 31 3.22 -2.69 -4.55
N SER A 32 4.24 -3.52 -4.74
CA SER A 32 5.64 -3.14 -4.84
C SER A 32 6.25 -3.81 -6.07
N PRO A 33 6.30 -3.11 -7.21
CA PRO A 33 6.87 -3.66 -8.44
C PRO A 33 8.37 -3.94 -8.29
N PRO A 34 8.98 -4.69 -9.20
CA PRO A 34 10.42 -4.78 -9.30
C PRO A 34 11.08 -3.40 -9.44
N TYR A 35 12.06 -3.08 -8.57
CA TYR A 35 12.79 -1.81 -8.61
C TYR A 35 13.98 -1.93 -9.56
N ASP A 36 13.87 -1.41 -10.75
CA ASP A 36 14.93 -1.49 -11.77
C ASP A 36 15.51 -2.94 -11.84
N ASN A 37 16.85 -3.05 -11.79
CA ASN A 37 17.56 -4.33 -11.72
C ASN A 37 18.18 -4.58 -10.33
N ILE A 38 17.62 -3.99 -9.26
CA ILE A 38 18.16 -4.13 -7.90
C ILE A 38 18.19 -5.60 -7.45
N ARG A 39 17.29 -6.42 -7.99
CA ARG A 39 17.18 -7.85 -7.66
C ARG A 39 17.01 -8.67 -8.92
N ASP A 40 17.55 -9.88 -8.88
CA ASP A 40 17.35 -10.85 -9.97
C ASP A 40 15.93 -11.44 -9.86
N TYR A 41 15.06 -11.01 -10.76
CA TYR A 41 13.73 -11.58 -10.96
C TYR A 41 13.74 -12.70 -12.01
N LYS A 42 14.84 -13.47 -12.09
CA LYS A 42 15.04 -14.62 -13.00
C LYS A 42 14.85 -14.25 -14.48
N GLY A 43 15.30 -13.04 -14.85
CA GLY A 43 15.22 -12.55 -16.24
C GLY A 43 13.82 -12.10 -16.69
N HIS A 44 12.82 -12.06 -15.81
CA HIS A 44 11.50 -11.53 -16.14
C HIS A 44 11.52 -10.01 -16.13
N GLY A 45 11.33 -9.39 -17.29
CA GLY A 45 11.01 -7.99 -17.45
C GLY A 45 9.51 -7.74 -17.29
N TRP A 46 9.11 -6.49 -17.13
CA TRP A 46 7.71 -6.08 -17.13
C TRP A 46 7.55 -4.75 -17.86
N ASP A 47 6.36 -4.52 -18.44
CA ASP A 47 6.03 -3.32 -19.16
C ASP A 47 5.18 -2.40 -18.30
N PHE A 48 5.79 -1.29 -17.85
CA PHE A 48 5.12 -0.31 -17.00
C PHE A 48 3.92 0.33 -17.71
N ASP A 49 4.08 0.74 -18.98
CA ASP A 49 3.04 1.49 -19.67
C ASP A 49 1.82 0.61 -19.98
N SER A 50 2.04 -0.63 -20.35
CA SER A 50 0.95 -1.61 -20.54
C SER A 50 0.25 -1.94 -19.22
N LEU A 51 1.01 -2.10 -18.13
CA LEU A 51 0.43 -2.33 -16.81
C LEU A 51 -0.38 -1.12 -16.31
N LEU A 52 0.13 0.10 -16.50
CA LEU A 52 -0.59 1.33 -16.13
C LEU A 52 -1.94 1.43 -16.86
N ASN A 53 -1.99 1.06 -18.15
CA ASN A 53 -3.24 1.01 -18.90
C ASN A 53 -4.22 -0.01 -18.28
N GLU A 54 -3.75 -1.19 -17.90
CA GLU A 54 -4.57 -2.20 -17.25
C GLU A 54 -5.04 -1.76 -15.86
N LEU A 55 -4.15 -1.18 -15.05
CA LEU A 55 -4.54 -0.62 -13.75
C LEU A 55 -5.62 0.46 -13.91
N THR A 56 -5.51 1.29 -14.96
CA THR A 56 -6.52 2.31 -15.27
C THR A 56 -7.85 1.67 -15.67
N ARG A 57 -7.83 0.59 -16.46
CA ARG A 57 -9.03 -0.14 -16.89
C ARG A 57 -9.76 -0.83 -15.74
N VAL A 58 -9.00 -1.54 -14.89
CA VAL A 58 -9.61 -2.38 -13.84
C VAL A 58 -10.02 -1.60 -12.59
N THR A 59 -9.42 -0.41 -12.35
CA THR A 59 -9.68 0.37 -11.13
C THR A 59 -10.97 1.15 -11.24
N LYS A 60 -11.84 1.00 -10.26
CA LYS A 60 -13.08 1.77 -10.13
C LYS A 60 -12.82 3.27 -10.02
N THR A 61 -13.75 4.08 -10.50
CA THR A 61 -13.74 5.51 -10.19
C THR A 61 -13.74 5.74 -8.68
N GLY A 62 -12.76 6.47 -8.18
CA GLY A 62 -12.51 6.65 -6.74
C GLY A 62 -11.65 5.55 -6.11
N GLY A 63 -11.24 4.55 -6.88
CA GLY A 63 -10.29 3.54 -6.45
C GLY A 63 -8.88 4.10 -6.31
N VAL A 64 -8.03 3.39 -5.59
CA VAL A 64 -6.70 3.84 -5.16
C VAL A 64 -5.64 2.83 -5.57
N VAL A 65 -4.47 3.33 -5.97
CA VAL A 65 -3.25 2.54 -6.14
C VAL A 65 -2.21 3.05 -5.15
N MET A 66 -1.76 2.19 -4.24
CA MET A 66 -0.56 2.38 -3.45
C MET A 66 0.62 1.71 -4.17
N TRP A 67 1.58 2.52 -4.58
CA TRP A 67 2.73 2.13 -5.39
C TRP A 67 4.01 2.31 -4.58
N ASN A 68 4.53 1.22 -4.00
CA ASN A 68 5.77 1.27 -3.23
C ASN A 68 6.97 1.01 -4.14
N VAL A 69 7.87 1.97 -4.23
CA VAL A 69 9.01 1.92 -5.17
C VAL A 69 10.22 2.67 -4.62
N ALA A 70 11.40 2.22 -5.00
CA ALA A 70 12.66 2.90 -4.76
C ALA A 70 13.53 2.90 -6.01
N ASP A 71 14.55 3.75 -6.03
CA ASP A 71 15.50 3.88 -7.13
C ASP A 71 16.77 3.08 -6.87
N GLN A 72 17.33 2.50 -7.92
CA GLN A 72 18.66 1.94 -7.90
C GLN A 72 19.71 3.05 -8.01
N THR A 73 20.87 2.84 -7.39
CA THR A 73 22.05 3.68 -7.62
C THR A 73 22.99 3.00 -8.62
N ILE A 74 23.20 3.60 -9.77
CA ILE A 74 24.10 3.13 -10.82
C ILE A 74 25.18 4.18 -11.07
N ASN A 75 26.43 3.80 -10.98
CA ASN A 75 27.58 4.70 -11.18
C ASN A 75 27.52 5.98 -10.34
N GLY A 76 27.02 5.88 -9.11
CA GLY A 76 26.92 7.01 -8.20
C GLY A 76 25.70 7.92 -8.40
N SER A 77 24.80 7.60 -9.33
CA SER A 77 23.55 8.32 -9.59
C SER A 77 22.34 7.44 -9.31
N GLU A 78 21.31 8.00 -8.69
CA GLU A 78 20.01 7.34 -8.60
C GLU A 78 19.33 7.33 -9.97
N THR A 79 18.62 6.24 -10.28
CA THR A 79 17.95 6.08 -11.59
C THR A 79 16.82 7.07 -11.79
N GLY A 80 16.13 7.49 -10.75
CA GLY A 80 14.95 8.35 -10.83
C GLY A 80 13.76 7.67 -11.50
N THR A 81 13.74 6.34 -11.54
CA THR A 81 12.64 5.56 -12.14
C THR A 81 11.35 5.74 -11.39
N SER A 82 11.41 5.80 -10.06
CA SER A 82 10.25 6.04 -9.19
C SER A 82 9.51 7.33 -9.55
N PHE A 83 10.24 8.41 -9.77
CA PHE A 83 9.67 9.71 -10.14
C PHE A 83 9.10 9.69 -11.57
N ARG A 84 9.78 9.02 -12.52
CA ARG A 84 9.24 8.85 -13.88
C ARG A 84 7.94 8.06 -13.89
N GLN A 85 7.84 7.01 -13.08
CA GLN A 85 6.62 6.23 -12.93
C GLN A 85 5.51 7.09 -12.34
N ALA A 86 5.81 7.87 -11.28
CA ALA A 86 4.82 8.77 -10.68
C ALA A 86 4.29 9.82 -11.68
N LEU A 87 5.16 10.41 -12.49
CA LEU A 87 4.73 11.36 -13.53
C LEU A 87 3.87 10.69 -14.61
N LYS A 88 4.20 9.48 -15.04
CA LYS A 88 3.39 8.73 -15.99
C LYS A 88 1.99 8.40 -15.47
N PHE A 89 1.82 8.10 -14.17
CA PHE A 89 0.49 7.99 -13.57
C PHE A 89 -0.30 9.30 -13.71
N ILE A 90 0.34 10.44 -13.43
CA ILE A 90 -0.30 11.76 -13.57
C ILE A 90 -0.67 12.03 -15.03
N ASP A 91 0.22 11.75 -15.98
CA ASP A 91 -0.01 11.94 -17.43
C ASP A 91 -1.15 11.05 -17.93
N ALA A 92 -1.33 9.87 -17.36
CA ALA A 92 -2.45 8.96 -17.62
C ALA A 92 -3.78 9.38 -16.95
N GLY A 93 -3.83 10.55 -16.31
CA GLY A 93 -5.04 11.11 -15.70
C GLY A 93 -5.30 10.74 -14.25
N TRP A 94 -4.38 10.03 -13.60
CA TRP A 94 -4.45 9.75 -12.18
C TRP A 94 -4.10 10.99 -11.35
N ARG A 95 -4.70 11.09 -10.18
CA ARG A 95 -4.31 12.09 -9.18
C ARG A 95 -3.22 11.51 -8.30
N LEU A 96 -2.09 12.18 -8.18
CA LEU A 96 -1.16 11.94 -7.09
C LEU A 96 -1.80 12.48 -5.82
N HIS A 97 -2.46 11.59 -5.06
CA HIS A 97 -3.24 11.96 -3.89
C HIS A 97 -2.35 12.24 -2.69
N ASP A 98 -1.34 11.41 -2.46
CA ASP A 98 -0.35 11.60 -1.40
C ASP A 98 1.02 11.04 -1.83
N THR A 99 2.08 11.67 -1.36
CA THR A 99 3.46 11.19 -1.46
C THR A 99 3.91 10.79 -0.07
N MET A 100 3.82 9.49 0.22
CA MET A 100 4.17 8.94 1.50
C MET A 100 5.59 8.37 1.48
N ILE A 101 6.22 8.24 2.64
CA ILE A 101 7.57 7.69 2.79
C ILE A 101 7.52 6.49 3.72
N TYR A 102 8.00 5.36 3.24
CA TYR A 102 8.40 4.23 4.06
C TYR A 102 9.82 4.48 4.57
N GLU A 103 9.96 4.76 5.85
CA GLU A 103 11.25 4.86 6.54
C GLU A 103 11.63 3.49 7.09
N LYS A 104 12.66 2.87 6.49
CA LYS A 104 13.19 1.58 6.94
C LYS A 104 13.91 1.71 8.27
N ALA A 105 13.71 0.77 9.17
CA ALA A 105 14.40 0.75 10.46
C ALA A 105 15.92 0.56 10.31
N ASN A 106 16.37 -0.04 9.20
CA ASN A 106 17.78 -0.30 8.89
C ASN A 106 18.08 0.04 7.43
N PHE A 107 19.34 0.27 7.10
CA PHE A 107 19.84 0.40 5.74
C PHE A 107 20.55 -0.89 5.29
N SER A 108 20.47 -1.20 4.00
CA SER A 108 21.04 -2.44 3.45
C SER A 108 22.47 -2.26 2.92
N ASN A 109 22.80 -1.08 2.40
CA ASN A 109 24.04 -0.81 1.71
C ASN A 109 24.71 0.46 2.29
N PRO A 110 25.69 0.32 3.18
CA PRO A 110 26.43 1.47 3.69
C PRO A 110 27.18 2.16 2.54
N SER A 111 27.20 3.48 2.56
CA SER A 111 27.93 4.30 1.60
C SER A 111 28.85 5.28 2.34
N SER A 112 30.00 5.57 1.75
CA SER A 112 30.96 6.55 2.27
C SER A 112 30.81 7.95 1.66
N ASN A 113 30.02 8.10 0.58
CA ASN A 113 29.91 9.33 -0.19
C ASN A 113 28.48 9.90 -0.29
N ARG A 114 27.52 9.31 0.44
CA ARG A 114 26.14 9.77 0.55
C ARG A 114 25.51 9.27 1.86
N TYR A 115 24.39 9.88 2.24
CA TYR A 115 23.61 9.38 3.37
C TYR A 115 23.01 8.01 3.07
N HIS A 116 22.82 7.20 4.12
CA HIS A 116 22.23 5.87 3.99
C HIS A 116 20.79 5.93 3.47
N GLN A 117 20.50 5.11 2.47
CA GLN A 117 19.18 5.02 1.84
C GLN A 117 18.22 4.24 2.73
N ILE A 118 17.45 4.94 3.53
CA ILE A 118 16.45 4.36 4.43
C ILE A 118 15.02 4.64 4.00
N ALA A 119 14.82 5.41 2.94
CA ALA A 119 13.50 5.80 2.44
C ALA A 119 13.13 5.04 1.17
N GLU A 120 11.87 4.64 1.08
CA GLU A 120 11.21 4.23 -0.15
C GLU A 120 9.95 5.08 -0.33
N TRP A 121 9.54 5.28 -1.58
CA TRP A 121 8.36 6.07 -1.90
C TRP A 121 7.11 5.18 -1.90
N MET A 122 6.11 5.56 -1.14
CA MET A 122 4.77 5.00 -1.21
C MET A 122 3.87 6.05 -1.86
N PHE A 123 3.86 6.08 -3.19
CA PHE A 123 2.95 6.96 -3.91
C PHE A 123 1.52 6.44 -3.82
N VAL A 124 0.59 7.33 -3.46
CA VAL A 124 -0.83 7.02 -3.42
C VAL A 124 -1.51 7.75 -4.58
N PHE A 125 -1.94 6.99 -5.56
CA PHE A 125 -2.68 7.51 -6.70
C PHE A 125 -4.17 7.21 -6.57
N SER A 126 -5.02 8.05 -7.14
CA SER A 126 -6.46 7.81 -7.20
C SER A 126 -7.04 8.13 -8.57
N LEU A 127 -7.96 7.29 -9.01
CA LEU A 127 -8.71 7.53 -10.24
C LEU A 127 -9.94 8.39 -9.91
N GLY A 128 -9.78 9.71 -10.02
CA GLY A 128 -10.74 10.67 -9.49
C GLY A 128 -10.53 10.96 -7.99
N LYS A 129 -11.57 11.36 -7.27
CA LYS A 129 -11.51 11.60 -5.82
C LYS A 129 -11.57 10.24 -5.09
N PRO A 130 -10.67 9.94 -4.16
CA PRO A 130 -10.75 8.70 -3.38
C PRO A 130 -12.14 8.51 -2.76
N LYS A 131 -12.73 7.32 -2.95
CA LYS A 131 -14.03 6.96 -2.39
C LYS A 131 -13.93 6.63 -0.91
N THR A 132 -12.82 6.02 -0.52
CA THR A 132 -12.57 5.54 0.85
C THR A 132 -11.29 6.16 1.40
N PHE A 133 -11.36 6.67 2.62
CA PHE A 133 -10.20 7.02 3.44
C PHE A 133 -10.52 6.82 4.91
N ASN A 134 -9.92 5.80 5.50
CA ASN A 134 -10.03 5.45 6.90
C ASN A 134 -8.70 5.78 7.60
N PRO A 135 -8.52 7.00 8.13
CA PRO A 135 -7.23 7.42 8.67
C PRO A 135 -6.86 6.63 9.92
N ILE A 136 -5.62 6.15 9.96
CA ILE A 136 -5.06 5.54 11.17
C ILE A 136 -4.77 6.66 12.17
N LYS A 137 -5.32 6.53 13.38
CA LYS A 137 -5.19 7.51 14.47
C LYS A 137 -4.40 6.88 15.60
N ASP A 138 -3.10 6.95 15.53
CA ASP A 138 -2.18 6.36 16.51
C ASP A 138 -1.14 7.36 17.06
N LYS A 139 -1.15 8.60 16.56
CA LYS A 139 -0.25 9.63 17.05
C LYS A 139 -0.84 10.28 18.30
N PRO A 140 -0.22 10.12 19.49
CA PRO A 140 -0.68 10.80 20.69
C PRO A 140 -0.75 12.31 20.46
N THR A 141 -1.87 12.91 20.83
CA THR A 141 -2.05 14.35 20.73
C THR A 141 -1.27 15.00 21.88
N THR A 142 -0.09 15.55 21.58
CA THR A 142 0.79 16.19 22.57
C THR A 142 0.11 17.32 23.35
N ALA A 143 -0.96 17.89 22.78
CA ALA A 143 -1.75 18.93 23.44
C ALA A 143 -2.42 18.45 24.75
N LEU A 144 -2.67 17.15 24.93
CA LEU A 144 -3.32 16.60 26.14
C LEU A 144 -2.37 16.46 27.33
N ASN A 145 -1.06 16.41 27.09
CA ASN A 145 -0.06 16.10 28.13
C ASN A 145 0.81 17.31 28.56
N THR A 146 0.49 18.52 28.08
CA THR A 146 1.22 19.71 28.50
C THR A 146 0.45 20.51 29.55
N PRO A 147 1.12 21.01 30.63
CA PRO A 147 0.50 21.92 31.60
C PRO A 147 -0.06 23.20 30.96
N ASP A 148 0.40 23.51 29.72
CA ASP A 148 -0.03 24.66 28.93
C ASP A 148 -1.31 24.40 28.09
N HIS A 149 -1.99 23.27 28.28
CA HIS A 149 -3.22 22.95 27.53
C HIS A 149 -4.26 24.08 27.65
N ALA A 150 -4.40 24.64 28.86
CA ALA A 150 -5.27 25.79 29.11
C ALA A 150 -4.74 27.08 28.45
N ARG A 151 -3.41 27.23 28.36
CA ARG A 151 -2.76 28.38 27.70
C ARG A 151 -2.85 28.30 26.16
N MET A 152 -2.69 27.12 25.55
CA MET A 152 -2.85 26.96 24.11
C MET A 152 -4.29 27.17 23.65
N ALA A 153 -5.27 26.92 24.50
CA ALA A 153 -6.67 27.26 24.22
C ALA A 153 -6.92 28.77 24.20
N THR A 154 -6.05 29.56 24.84
CA THR A 154 -6.17 31.04 24.94
C THR A 154 -5.20 31.80 24.05
N PHE A 155 -4.09 31.20 23.63
CA PHE A 155 -3.07 31.82 22.77
C PHE A 155 -3.16 31.33 21.34
N GLY A 156 -3.91 32.04 20.54
CA GLY A 156 -3.91 31.90 19.09
C GLY A 156 -5.32 31.80 18.54
N LYS A 157 -5.68 32.83 17.79
CA LYS A 157 -6.84 32.73 16.90
C LYS A 157 -6.62 31.49 16.03
N ASN A 158 -7.56 30.55 16.06
CA ASN A 158 -7.54 29.37 15.20
C ASN A 158 -7.82 29.81 13.76
N THR A 159 -6.83 30.43 13.14
CA THR A 159 -6.95 31.03 11.83
C THR A 159 -6.42 30.09 10.75
N VAL A 160 -7.11 29.97 9.65
CA VAL A 160 -6.70 29.26 8.45
C VAL A 160 -6.70 30.23 7.29
N ARG A 161 -5.71 30.13 6.43
CA ARG A 161 -5.70 30.86 5.18
C ARG A 161 -6.67 30.19 4.21
N ASN A 162 -7.67 30.92 3.73
CA ASN A 162 -8.59 30.45 2.70
C ASN A 162 -7.91 30.41 1.32
N LYS A 163 -8.64 29.91 0.30
CA LYS A 163 -8.14 29.82 -1.08
C LYS A 163 -7.73 31.15 -1.68
N ASP A 164 -8.28 32.26 -1.19
CA ASP A 164 -8.02 33.63 -1.63
C ASP A 164 -6.88 34.28 -0.84
N GLY A 165 -6.21 33.50 0.01
CA GLY A 165 -5.07 33.98 0.80
C GLY A 165 -5.43 34.73 2.07
N GLN A 166 -6.71 34.92 2.39
CA GLN A 166 -7.17 35.63 3.58
C GLN A 166 -7.20 34.72 4.81
N MET A 167 -6.92 35.30 5.99
CA MET A 167 -6.98 34.59 7.26
C MET A 167 -8.43 34.54 7.76
N GLN A 168 -8.96 33.33 7.89
CA GLN A 168 -10.32 33.08 8.41
C GLN A 168 -10.23 32.47 9.81
N ASP A 169 -10.96 33.02 10.78
CA ASP A 169 -11.10 32.46 12.12
C ASP A 169 -12.05 31.25 12.09
N ARG A 170 -11.59 30.11 12.58
CA ARG A 170 -12.40 28.88 12.69
C ARG A 170 -13.10 28.73 14.05
N GLY A 171 -12.95 29.70 14.93
CA GLY A 171 -13.48 29.61 16.28
C GLY A 171 -12.71 28.66 17.19
N ALA A 172 -13.16 28.50 18.43
CA ALA A 172 -12.51 27.60 19.39
C ALA A 172 -12.71 26.14 19.01
N ARG A 173 -11.64 25.33 19.07
CA ARG A 173 -11.77 23.86 18.93
C ARG A 173 -12.57 23.30 20.11
N LYS A 174 -13.66 22.60 19.82
CA LYS A 174 -14.59 22.08 20.84
C LYS A 174 -14.09 20.85 21.61
N SER A 175 -13.15 20.08 21.04
CA SER A 175 -12.52 18.93 21.70
C SER A 175 -11.24 18.50 20.99
N TYR A 176 -10.32 17.89 21.74
CA TYR A 176 -9.14 17.21 21.17
C TYR A 176 -9.37 15.70 21.26
N SER A 177 -9.08 14.98 20.18
CA SER A 177 -8.98 13.54 20.23
C SER A 177 -7.69 13.15 20.95
N GLU A 178 -7.71 12.10 21.75
CA GLU A 178 -6.53 11.53 22.41
C GLU A 178 -5.45 11.15 21.40
N PHE A 179 -5.86 10.64 20.25
CA PHE A 179 -4.98 10.28 19.15
C PHE A 179 -5.30 11.10 17.89
N GLY A 180 -4.28 11.67 17.30
CA GLY A 180 -4.32 12.34 16.00
C GLY A 180 -4.04 11.39 14.87
N MET A 181 -4.35 11.84 13.65
CA MET A 181 -4.02 11.12 12.42
C MET A 181 -2.50 10.94 12.29
N ARG A 182 -2.07 9.75 11.87
CA ARG A 182 -0.68 9.44 11.53
C ARG A 182 -0.20 10.36 10.39
N GLY A 183 1.06 10.79 10.43
CA GLY A 183 1.68 11.52 9.32
C GLY A 183 2.00 10.60 8.14
N ASN A 184 2.44 11.17 7.04
CA ASN A 184 2.77 10.43 5.81
C ASN A 184 4.20 9.85 5.76
N ILE A 185 4.96 9.92 6.84
CA ILE A 185 6.23 9.20 7.01
C ILE A 185 5.98 8.04 7.97
N TRP A 186 6.06 6.81 7.44
CA TRP A 186 5.79 5.60 8.20
C TRP A 186 7.07 4.83 8.46
N ARG A 187 7.48 4.79 9.73
CA ARG A 187 8.61 3.99 10.17
C ARG A 187 8.17 2.57 10.48
N MET A 188 8.68 1.60 9.71
CA MET A 188 8.32 0.20 9.87
C MET A 188 9.58 -0.68 9.87
N LYS A 189 9.43 -1.87 10.46
CA LYS A 189 10.41 -2.94 10.28
C LYS A 189 10.43 -3.38 8.83
N THR A 190 11.61 -3.80 8.34
CA THR A 190 11.67 -4.50 7.06
C THR A 190 11.01 -5.86 7.18
N ALA A 191 10.52 -6.42 6.07
CA ALA A 191 9.86 -7.73 6.09
C ALA A 191 10.74 -8.85 6.70
N GLY A 192 12.07 -8.75 6.57
CA GLY A 192 13.00 -9.69 7.20
C GLY A 192 13.11 -9.55 8.74
N GLN A 193 12.65 -8.45 9.31
CA GLN A 193 12.62 -8.20 10.75
C GLN A 193 11.25 -8.47 11.38
N GLU A 194 10.21 -8.60 10.57
CA GLU A 194 8.92 -9.11 11.01
C GLU A 194 9.05 -10.62 11.22
N ARG A 195 8.45 -11.17 12.29
CA ARG A 195 8.48 -12.62 12.53
C ARG A 195 7.82 -13.32 11.35
N PRO A 196 8.51 -14.22 10.63
CA PRO A 196 7.95 -14.83 9.44
C PRO A 196 6.78 -15.75 9.80
N CYS A 197 5.68 -15.62 9.10
CA CYS A 197 4.89 -16.79 8.74
C CYS A 197 5.83 -17.70 7.94
N LYS A 198 6.04 -18.95 8.32
CA LYS A 198 6.99 -19.97 7.81
C LYS A 198 7.99 -19.47 6.76
N SER A 199 9.25 -19.45 7.14
CA SER A 199 10.36 -18.85 6.41
C SER A 199 10.55 -19.46 5.02
N ILE A 200 10.25 -18.69 4.00
CA ILE A 200 10.78 -18.93 2.66
C ILE A 200 11.48 -17.64 2.24
N SER A 201 12.71 -17.81 1.80
CA SER A 201 13.62 -16.74 1.37
C SER A 201 13.10 -16.06 0.09
N HIS A 202 12.09 -15.19 0.22
CA HIS A 202 11.74 -14.28 -0.87
C HIS A 202 12.61 -13.02 -0.74
N PRO A 203 13.37 -12.66 -1.79
CA PRO A 203 14.33 -11.56 -1.71
C PRO A 203 13.70 -10.17 -1.52
N ALA A 204 12.39 -10.01 -1.80
CA ALA A 204 11.70 -8.72 -1.81
C ALA A 204 10.28 -8.82 -1.25
N LYS A 205 10.13 -9.10 0.04
CA LYS A 205 8.79 -9.09 0.66
C LYS A 205 8.40 -7.68 1.04
N MET A 206 7.15 -7.31 0.75
CA MET A 206 6.51 -6.14 1.36
C MET A 206 6.35 -6.37 2.87
N PRO A 207 6.63 -5.39 3.74
CA PRO A 207 6.30 -5.51 5.16
C PRO A 207 4.79 -5.77 5.35
N THR A 208 4.47 -6.73 6.21
CA THR A 208 3.07 -7.08 6.53
C THR A 208 2.30 -5.87 7.05
N THR A 209 2.93 -5.09 7.94
CA THR A 209 2.36 -3.84 8.47
C THR A 209 2.04 -2.83 7.36
N MET A 210 2.89 -2.72 6.32
CA MET A 210 2.64 -1.81 5.20
C MET A 210 1.38 -2.21 4.44
N ALA A 211 1.27 -3.49 4.05
CA ALA A 211 0.08 -3.99 3.36
C ALA A 211 -1.18 -3.80 4.21
N HIS A 212 -1.13 -4.20 5.47
CA HIS A 212 -2.23 -4.08 6.42
C HIS A 212 -2.75 -2.65 6.55
N ASP A 213 -1.86 -1.71 6.82
CA ASP A 213 -2.22 -0.32 7.10
C ASP A 213 -2.76 0.40 5.85
N HIS A 214 -2.21 0.12 4.65
CA HIS A 214 -2.75 0.66 3.41
C HIS A 214 -4.11 0.05 3.05
N ILE A 215 -4.32 -1.26 3.28
CA ILE A 215 -5.61 -1.91 3.04
C ILE A 215 -6.70 -1.31 3.94
N ILE A 216 -6.42 -1.11 5.22
CA ILE A 216 -7.36 -0.42 6.14
C ILE A 216 -7.66 0.99 5.64
N SER A 217 -6.61 1.74 5.30
CA SER A 217 -6.74 3.16 4.97
C SER A 217 -7.57 3.42 3.72
N TRP A 218 -7.47 2.57 2.70
CA TRP A 218 -8.00 2.85 1.37
C TRP A 218 -9.09 1.90 0.89
N SER A 219 -9.55 0.98 1.75
CA SER A 219 -10.64 0.05 1.42
C SER A 219 -11.53 -0.26 2.62
N ASN A 220 -12.68 -0.88 2.36
CA ASN A 220 -13.62 -1.38 3.36
C ASN A 220 -13.76 -2.91 3.24
N PRO A 221 -14.24 -3.63 4.26
CA PRO A 221 -14.62 -5.03 4.12
C PRO A 221 -15.55 -5.25 2.93
N GLY A 222 -15.29 -6.29 2.14
CA GLY A 222 -16.00 -6.59 0.89
C GLY A 222 -15.43 -5.94 -0.36
N ASP A 223 -14.52 -4.97 -0.25
CA ASP A 223 -13.82 -4.36 -1.39
C ASP A 223 -12.80 -5.34 -2.01
N VAL A 224 -12.47 -5.13 -3.27
CA VAL A 224 -11.47 -5.91 -4.02
C VAL A 224 -10.11 -5.26 -3.92
N VAL A 225 -9.13 -6.01 -3.42
CA VAL A 225 -7.71 -5.63 -3.33
C VAL A 225 -6.90 -6.39 -4.39
N LEU A 226 -6.16 -5.68 -5.21
CA LEU A 226 -5.28 -6.21 -6.27
C LEU A 226 -3.81 -6.07 -5.88
N ASP A 227 -3.02 -7.10 -6.20
CA ASP A 227 -1.56 -7.02 -6.26
C ASP A 227 -1.05 -7.68 -7.56
N PRO A 228 -0.63 -6.89 -8.58
CA PRO A 228 -0.14 -7.42 -9.84
C PRO A 228 1.30 -7.96 -9.77
N PHE A 229 1.96 -7.90 -8.61
CA PHE A 229 3.28 -8.46 -8.31
C PHE A 229 3.24 -9.17 -6.96
N ALA A 230 2.30 -10.11 -6.81
CA ALA A 230 1.87 -10.63 -5.52
C ALA A 230 2.94 -11.40 -4.74
N GLY A 231 4.00 -11.88 -5.41
CA GLY A 231 5.09 -12.61 -4.77
C GLY A 231 4.59 -13.78 -3.95
N SER A 232 4.94 -13.80 -2.66
CA SER A 232 4.48 -14.83 -1.71
C SER A 232 3.08 -14.57 -1.12
N GLY A 233 2.35 -13.55 -1.59
CA GLY A 233 0.96 -13.28 -1.20
C GLY A 233 0.78 -12.49 0.10
N THR A 234 1.76 -11.70 0.53
CA THR A 234 1.63 -10.88 1.76
C THR A 234 0.40 -9.97 1.72
N THR A 235 0.22 -9.23 0.61
CA THR A 235 -0.96 -8.37 0.39
C THR A 235 -2.25 -9.17 0.46
N GLY A 236 -2.27 -10.36 -0.15
CA GLY A 236 -3.44 -11.23 -0.19
C GLY A 236 -3.86 -11.71 1.20
N VAL A 237 -2.90 -12.23 1.98
CA VAL A 237 -3.19 -12.70 3.35
C VAL A 237 -3.73 -11.56 4.22
N GLU A 238 -3.16 -10.35 4.12
CA GLU A 238 -3.67 -9.21 4.89
C GLU A 238 -5.05 -8.74 4.38
N ALA A 239 -5.30 -8.77 3.07
CA ALA A 239 -6.62 -8.49 2.51
C ALA A 239 -7.69 -9.43 3.07
N LEU A 240 -7.42 -10.75 3.07
CA LEU A 240 -8.33 -11.75 3.60
C LEU A 240 -8.57 -11.59 5.11
N LYS A 241 -7.53 -11.33 5.90
CA LYS A 241 -7.63 -11.05 7.34
C LYS A 241 -8.57 -9.89 7.65
N LEU A 242 -8.59 -8.91 6.76
CA LEU A 242 -9.39 -7.70 6.90
C LEU A 242 -10.77 -7.80 6.24
N GLY A 243 -11.15 -8.98 5.71
CA GLY A 243 -12.44 -9.23 5.08
C GLY A 243 -12.60 -8.64 3.68
N ARG A 244 -11.50 -8.45 2.93
CA ARG A 244 -11.50 -8.02 1.54
C ARG A 244 -11.39 -9.24 0.62
N TYR A 245 -11.85 -9.08 -0.63
CA TYR A 245 -11.51 -10.02 -1.70
C TYR A 245 -10.12 -9.71 -2.25
N PHE A 246 -9.38 -10.74 -2.61
CA PHE A 246 -8.02 -10.56 -3.13
C PHE A 246 -7.91 -11.06 -4.57
N VAL A 247 -7.25 -10.26 -5.41
CA VAL A 247 -6.79 -10.66 -6.75
C VAL A 247 -5.27 -10.53 -6.79
N GLY A 248 -4.57 -11.61 -7.15
CA GLY A 248 -3.10 -11.62 -7.21
C GLY A 248 -2.58 -12.15 -8.52
N VAL A 249 -1.52 -11.56 -9.03
CA VAL A 249 -0.78 -12.08 -10.20
C VAL A 249 0.69 -12.26 -9.83
N GLU A 250 1.25 -13.41 -10.20
CA GLU A 250 2.67 -13.71 -9.99
C GLU A 250 3.19 -14.46 -11.23
N ILE A 251 4.36 -14.04 -11.74
CA ILE A 251 4.96 -14.62 -12.93
C ILE A 251 5.83 -15.84 -12.60
N ALA A 252 6.45 -15.85 -11.41
CA ALA A 252 7.33 -16.92 -10.98
C ALA A 252 6.53 -18.05 -10.30
N LYS A 253 6.51 -19.24 -10.91
CA LYS A 253 5.78 -20.40 -10.41
C LYS A 253 6.07 -20.72 -8.96
N GLU A 254 7.31 -20.62 -8.54
CA GLU A 254 7.75 -20.89 -7.16
C GLU A 254 7.06 -19.96 -6.15
N TYR A 255 6.99 -18.65 -6.44
CA TYR A 255 6.33 -17.68 -5.55
C TYR A 255 4.81 -17.80 -5.63
N PHE A 256 4.29 -18.12 -6.81
CA PHE A 256 2.87 -18.41 -6.99
C PHE A 256 2.41 -19.58 -6.11
N ASP A 257 3.17 -20.68 -6.08
CA ASP A 257 2.84 -21.85 -5.25
C ASP A 257 2.83 -21.48 -3.75
N ILE A 258 3.82 -20.72 -3.32
CA ILE A 258 3.89 -20.21 -1.95
C ILE A 258 2.70 -19.31 -1.62
N MET A 259 2.30 -18.43 -2.53
CA MET A 259 1.12 -17.58 -2.37
C MET A 259 -0.13 -18.44 -2.18
N CYS A 260 -0.32 -19.44 -3.03
CA CYS A 260 -1.44 -20.37 -2.91
C CYS A 260 -1.47 -21.09 -1.56
N GLU A 261 -0.31 -21.56 -1.08
CA GLU A 261 -0.18 -22.21 0.23
C GLU A 261 -0.59 -21.26 1.36
N ASN A 262 -0.06 -20.03 1.38
CA ASN A 262 -0.34 -19.05 2.41
C ASN A 262 -1.83 -18.64 2.45
N LEU A 263 -2.45 -18.43 1.29
CA LEU A 263 -3.87 -18.08 1.20
C LEU A 263 -4.77 -19.25 1.63
N ASN A 264 -4.46 -20.47 1.20
CA ASN A 264 -5.20 -21.67 1.58
C ASN A 264 -5.08 -21.99 3.07
N GLU A 265 -3.88 -21.82 3.65
CA GLU A 265 -3.67 -21.99 5.09
C GLU A 265 -4.56 -21.03 5.88
N TRP A 266 -4.62 -19.76 5.48
CA TRP A 266 -5.47 -18.78 6.14
C TRP A 266 -6.97 -19.13 6.03
N VAL A 267 -7.45 -19.50 4.83
CA VAL A 267 -8.85 -19.88 4.61
C VAL A 267 -9.22 -21.12 5.43
N SER A 268 -8.34 -22.12 5.47
CA SER A 268 -8.55 -23.34 6.23
C SER A 268 -8.65 -23.09 7.73
N LEU A 269 -7.74 -22.26 8.27
CA LEU A 269 -7.76 -21.86 9.69
C LEU A 269 -9.03 -21.08 10.03
N ASN A 270 -9.46 -20.17 9.16
CA ASN A 270 -10.65 -19.36 9.40
C ASN A 270 -11.94 -20.19 9.36
N ASN A 271 -12.03 -21.17 8.46
CA ASN A 271 -13.15 -22.10 8.41
C ASN A 271 -13.22 -23.05 9.64
N LEU A 272 -12.09 -23.36 10.25
CA LEU A 272 -12.05 -24.13 11.50
C LEU A 272 -12.52 -23.30 12.71
N ILE A 273 -12.25 -22.00 12.72
CA ILE A 273 -12.63 -21.09 13.81
C ILE A 273 -14.09 -20.65 13.67
N ASN A 274 -14.55 -20.45 12.43
CA ASN A 274 -15.92 -20.04 12.09
C ASN A 274 -16.51 -21.04 11.10
N PRO A 275 -16.91 -22.23 11.55
CA PRO A 275 -17.49 -23.22 10.64
C PRO A 275 -18.77 -22.64 10.02
N VAL A 276 -18.80 -22.58 8.68
CA VAL A 276 -20.03 -22.26 7.95
C VAL A 276 -21.02 -23.36 8.30
N ALA A 277 -22.19 -22.98 8.86
CA ALA A 277 -23.25 -23.94 9.13
C ALA A 277 -23.59 -24.69 7.82
N PRO A 278 -23.75 -26.04 7.83
CA PRO A 278 -24.16 -26.73 6.64
C PRO A 278 -25.52 -26.19 6.18
N ASP A 279 -25.61 -25.86 4.90
CA ASP A 279 -26.87 -25.44 4.26
C ASP A 279 -27.97 -26.43 4.61
N SER A 280 -28.97 -25.97 5.33
CA SER A 280 -30.18 -26.73 5.72
C SER A 280 -31.21 -26.75 4.59
#